data_8aab617873c88cc45b35bba10dbf0823
#
_entry.id   8aab617873c88cc45b35bba10dbf0823
#
_cell.length_a   1.000
_cell.length_b   1.000
_cell.length_c   1.000
_cell.angle_alpha   90.00
_cell.angle_beta   90.00
_cell.angle_gamma   90.00
#
_symmetry.space_group_name_H-M   'P 1'
#
loop_
_entity.id
_entity.type
_entity.pdbx_description
1 polymer ?
#
loop_
_entity_poly.entity_id
_entity_poly.type
_entity_poly.pdbx_seq_one_letter_code
_entity_poly.pdbx_strand_id
1 'polypeptide(L)'
;MLDLTIARQAGEAPNRHSPFLISGIGRMGRQGKAFMGWWLAVLGIGAAVFYAFAIGAAQHVFAEDITRITWATAALALFATAIIGRAAYDPRGAERSLEIGLFAEDACMRLGMFGTVIGCLIMFGADISSFDAGDPSKTAMLIQKISASFGTAIGTTAVGIASSLAVKVQNAILQHAIDGG
;
A
#
# COMPACT_ATOMS: atom_id res chain seq x y z
N MET A 1 2.70 67.34 34.77
CA MET A 1 3.55 66.13 34.90
C MET A 1 2.90 64.97 34.12
N LEU A 2 2.48 65.20 32.87
CA LEU A 2 1.62 64.28 32.09
C LEU A 2 2.02 64.24 30.59
N ASP A 3 3.24 64.67 30.22
CA ASP A 3 3.60 64.86 28.81
C ASP A 3 4.82 64.10 28.31
N LEU A 4 5.36 63.21 29.13
CA LEU A 4 6.58 62.42 28.77
C LEU A 4 6.31 60.97 28.42
N THR A 5 5.05 60.51 28.52
CA THR A 5 4.68 59.09 28.27
C THR A 5 4.24 58.83 26.79
N ILE A 6 3.87 59.87 26.05
CA ILE A 6 3.36 59.76 24.67
C ILE A 6 4.50 59.72 23.64
N ALA A 7 5.67 60.31 23.95
CA ALA A 7 6.78 60.36 23.00
C ALA A 7 7.58 59.03 22.85
N ARG A 8 7.34 58.04 23.71
CA ARG A 8 8.10 56.78 23.71
C ARG A 8 7.49 55.65 22.85
N GLN A 9 6.25 55.85 22.36
CA GLN A 9 5.54 54.86 21.54
C GLN A 9 5.67 55.10 20.05
N ALA A 10 6.30 56.20 19.60
CA ALA A 10 6.39 56.54 18.17
C ALA A 10 7.66 56.02 17.45
N GLY A 11 8.56 55.28 18.16
CA GLY A 11 9.89 54.92 17.64
C GLY A 11 10.10 53.45 17.26
N GLU A 12 9.17 52.55 17.53
CA GLU A 12 9.31 51.15 17.13
C GLU A 12 8.43 50.83 15.90
N ALA A 13 8.94 51.16 14.73
CA ALA A 13 8.41 50.59 13.50
C ALA A 13 8.60 49.05 13.58
N PRO A 14 7.54 48.25 13.54
CA PRO A 14 7.68 46.82 13.52
C PRO A 14 8.46 46.43 12.24
N ASN A 15 9.67 45.93 12.45
CA ASN A 15 10.49 45.32 11.43
C ASN A 15 9.71 44.08 10.88
N ARG A 16 8.79 44.32 9.96
CA ARG A 16 8.09 43.28 9.19
C ARG A 16 9.05 42.67 8.19
N HIS A 17 10.12 42.06 8.67
CA HIS A 17 10.75 41.01 7.89
C HIS A 17 9.73 39.86 7.85
N SER A 18 8.95 39.86 6.77
CA SER A 18 7.95 38.85 6.50
C SER A 18 8.58 37.47 6.56
N PRO A 19 8.30 36.63 7.59
CA PRO A 19 8.79 35.24 7.62
C PRO A 19 8.14 34.38 6.55
N PHE A 20 7.23 34.98 5.78
CA PHE A 20 6.40 34.31 4.78
C PHE A 20 7.20 33.75 3.57
N LEU A 21 8.27 34.43 3.15
CA LEU A 21 9.07 34.00 2.00
C LEU A 21 10.02 32.85 2.33
N ILE A 22 10.58 32.83 3.55
CA ILE A 22 11.53 31.79 3.95
C ILE A 22 10.83 30.47 4.26
N SER A 23 9.59 30.51 4.79
CA SER A 23 8.78 29.30 5.04
C SER A 23 8.37 28.60 3.76
N GLY A 24 8.16 29.32 2.66
CA GLY A 24 7.77 28.77 1.35
C GLY A 24 8.89 27.95 0.70
N ILE A 25 10.12 28.40 0.77
CA ILE A 25 11.28 27.71 0.16
C ILE A 25 11.62 26.42 0.92
N GLY A 26 11.54 26.45 2.24
CA GLY A 26 11.75 25.24 3.08
C GLY A 26 10.70 24.18 2.85
N ARG A 27 9.44 24.58 2.64
CA ARG A 27 8.31 23.68 2.39
C ARG A 27 8.40 23.03 1.00
N MET A 28 8.82 23.78 -0.03
CA MET A 28 9.06 23.26 -1.38
C MET A 28 10.18 22.21 -1.41
N GLY A 29 11.26 22.41 -0.67
CA GLY A 29 12.36 21.44 -0.58
C GLY A 29 11.96 20.12 0.10
N ARG A 30 11.06 20.15 1.07
CA ARG A 30 10.57 18.94 1.78
C ARG A 30 9.58 18.14 0.95
N GLN A 31 8.65 18.80 0.27
CA GLN A 31 7.70 18.16 -0.65
C GLN A 31 8.42 17.46 -1.80
N GLY A 32 9.46 18.06 -2.35
CA GLY A 32 10.30 17.44 -3.36
C GLY A 32 10.95 16.15 -2.88
N LYS A 33 11.44 16.11 -1.63
CA LYS A 33 12.05 14.91 -1.03
C LYS A 33 11.02 13.80 -0.81
N ALA A 34 9.83 14.12 -0.29
CA ALA A 34 8.76 13.15 -0.10
C ALA A 34 8.27 12.55 -1.43
N PHE A 35 8.09 13.39 -2.43
CA PHE A 35 7.70 12.97 -3.77
C PHE A 35 8.78 12.11 -4.44
N MET A 36 10.06 12.48 -4.34
CA MET A 36 11.16 11.63 -4.83
C MET A 36 11.24 10.30 -4.09
N GLY A 37 11.08 10.30 -2.76
CA GLY A 37 11.06 9.07 -1.96
C GLY A 37 9.92 8.14 -2.38
N TRP A 38 8.72 8.69 -2.57
CA TRP A 38 7.57 7.93 -3.06
C TRP A 38 7.83 7.37 -4.48
N TRP A 39 8.37 8.15 -5.41
CA TRP A 39 8.72 7.69 -6.76
C TRP A 39 9.73 6.54 -6.73
N LEU A 40 10.77 6.64 -5.90
CA LEU A 40 11.76 5.57 -5.74
C LEU A 40 11.11 4.29 -5.19
N ALA A 41 10.20 4.41 -4.21
CA ALA A 41 9.46 3.27 -3.68
C ALA A 41 8.59 2.62 -4.77
N VAL A 42 7.84 3.41 -5.55
CA VAL A 42 7.00 2.90 -6.64
C VAL A 42 7.83 2.23 -7.73
N LEU A 43 8.97 2.80 -8.10
CA LEU A 43 9.89 2.18 -9.07
C LEU A 43 10.47 0.86 -8.54
N GLY A 44 10.86 0.81 -7.27
CA GLY A 44 11.37 -0.41 -6.62
C GLY A 44 10.31 -1.51 -6.58
N ILE A 45 9.08 -1.17 -6.17
CA ILE A 45 7.93 -2.09 -6.15
C ILE A 45 7.61 -2.55 -7.58
N GLY A 46 7.56 -1.63 -8.54
CA GLY A 46 7.33 -1.94 -9.96
C GLY A 46 8.38 -2.89 -10.54
N ALA A 47 9.65 -2.67 -10.22
CA ALA A 47 10.75 -3.56 -10.63
C ALA A 47 10.61 -4.97 -10.01
N ALA A 48 10.23 -5.07 -8.73
CA ALA A 48 10.00 -6.34 -8.06
C ALA A 48 8.82 -7.10 -8.67
N VAL A 49 7.70 -6.41 -8.96
CA VAL A 49 6.54 -6.99 -9.63
C VAL A 49 6.90 -7.45 -11.04
N PHE A 50 7.60 -6.62 -11.81
CA PHE A 50 8.07 -6.97 -13.14
C PHE A 50 8.96 -8.22 -13.12
N TYR A 51 9.89 -8.29 -12.16
CA TYR A 51 10.75 -9.46 -11.98
C TYR A 51 9.93 -10.72 -11.66
N ALA A 52 8.94 -10.62 -10.77
CA ALA A 52 8.04 -11.73 -10.45
C ALA A 52 7.25 -12.23 -11.67
N PHE A 53 6.84 -11.32 -12.56
CA PHE A 53 6.23 -11.69 -13.85
C PHE A 53 7.24 -12.33 -14.81
N ALA A 54 8.47 -11.82 -14.88
CA ALA A 54 9.51 -12.33 -15.79
C ALA A 54 9.92 -13.77 -15.47
N ILE A 55 9.94 -14.14 -14.18
CA ILE A 55 10.23 -15.53 -13.75
C ILE A 55 8.99 -16.44 -13.78
N GLY A 56 7.82 -15.93 -14.19
CA GLY A 56 6.57 -16.68 -14.28
C GLY A 56 5.81 -16.89 -12.96
N ALA A 57 6.39 -16.53 -11.81
CA ALA A 57 5.78 -16.73 -10.50
C ALA A 57 4.44 -15.99 -10.36
N ALA A 58 4.38 -14.73 -10.77
CA ALA A 58 3.16 -13.95 -10.73
C ALA A 58 2.10 -14.49 -11.69
N GLN A 59 2.50 -14.95 -12.90
CA GLN A 59 1.57 -15.51 -13.88
C GLN A 59 0.83 -16.72 -13.34
N HIS A 60 1.53 -17.65 -12.66
CA HIS A 60 0.92 -18.80 -12.02
C HIS A 60 -0.10 -18.41 -10.96
N VAL A 61 0.23 -17.49 -10.07
CA VAL A 61 -0.66 -17.04 -9.00
C VAL A 61 -1.94 -16.40 -9.56
N PHE A 62 -1.83 -15.55 -10.59
CA PHE A 62 -2.98 -14.89 -11.19
C PHE A 62 -3.81 -15.80 -12.08
N ALA A 63 -3.21 -16.81 -12.75
CA ALA A 63 -3.89 -17.77 -13.60
C ALA A 63 -4.67 -18.81 -12.79
N GLU A 64 -4.14 -19.24 -11.65
CA GLU A 64 -4.74 -20.25 -10.79
C GLU A 64 -5.75 -19.67 -9.78
N ASP A 65 -5.86 -18.35 -9.65
CA ASP A 65 -6.79 -17.69 -8.73
C ASP A 65 -8.24 -17.78 -9.19
N ILE A 66 -8.89 -18.88 -8.82
CA ILE A 66 -10.31 -19.14 -9.10
C ILE A 66 -11.21 -18.09 -8.41
N THR A 67 -10.78 -17.53 -7.28
CA THR A 67 -11.57 -16.61 -6.44
C THR A 67 -11.50 -15.16 -6.91
N ARG A 68 -10.55 -14.82 -7.77
CA ARG A 68 -10.22 -13.45 -8.20
C ARG A 68 -9.90 -12.47 -7.07
N ILE A 69 -9.64 -12.97 -5.85
CA ILE A 69 -9.27 -12.15 -4.69
C ILE A 69 -7.92 -11.47 -4.91
N THR A 70 -6.98 -12.15 -5.58
CA THR A 70 -5.68 -11.58 -5.97
C THR A 70 -5.85 -10.31 -6.81
N TRP A 71 -6.80 -10.30 -7.76
CA TRP A 71 -7.10 -9.13 -8.57
C TRP A 71 -7.69 -7.98 -7.75
N ALA A 72 -8.59 -8.30 -6.82
CA ALA A 72 -9.17 -7.30 -5.92
C ALA A 72 -8.09 -6.67 -5.01
N THR A 73 -7.19 -7.50 -4.47
CA THR A 73 -6.08 -7.04 -3.63
C THR A 73 -5.10 -6.17 -4.43
N ALA A 74 -4.74 -6.56 -5.65
CA ALA A 74 -3.87 -5.77 -6.53
C ALA A 74 -4.52 -4.42 -6.90
N ALA A 75 -5.82 -4.42 -7.24
CA ALA A 75 -6.55 -3.19 -7.54
C ALA A 75 -6.61 -2.24 -6.34
N LEU A 76 -6.84 -2.76 -5.12
CA LEU A 76 -6.84 -1.98 -3.90
C LEU A 76 -5.46 -1.36 -3.61
N ALA A 77 -4.38 -2.13 -3.79
CA ALA A 77 -3.02 -1.63 -3.63
C ALA A 77 -2.67 -0.53 -4.64
N LEU A 78 -3.07 -0.69 -5.90
CA LEU A 78 -2.88 0.33 -6.94
C LEU A 78 -3.68 1.60 -6.62
N PHE A 79 -4.92 1.47 -6.16
CA PHE A 79 -5.74 2.60 -5.76
C PHE A 79 -5.12 3.36 -4.58
N ALA A 80 -4.66 2.65 -3.55
CA ALA A 80 -3.95 3.25 -2.42
C ALA A 80 -2.66 3.97 -2.86
N THR A 81 -1.86 3.35 -3.73
CA THR A 81 -0.65 3.94 -4.31
C THR A 81 -0.94 5.26 -5.03
N ALA A 82 -2.04 5.32 -5.80
CA ALA A 82 -2.45 6.54 -6.50
C ALA A 82 -2.86 7.66 -5.53
N ILE A 83 -3.61 7.33 -4.46
CA ILE A 83 -4.02 8.30 -3.44
C ILE A 83 -2.82 8.84 -2.67
N ILE A 84 -1.91 7.96 -2.22
CA ILE A 84 -0.70 8.34 -1.49
C ILE A 84 0.20 9.20 -2.39
N GLY A 85 0.36 8.83 -3.67
CA GLY A 85 1.13 9.59 -4.63
C GLY A 85 0.57 10.99 -4.88
N ARG A 86 -0.75 11.12 -4.96
CA ARG A 86 -1.41 12.42 -5.05
C ARG A 86 -1.15 13.27 -3.81
N ALA A 87 -1.19 12.68 -2.62
CA ALA A 87 -0.91 13.37 -1.37
C ALA A 87 0.56 13.79 -1.23
N ALA A 88 1.49 12.99 -1.76
CA ALA A 88 2.91 13.34 -1.81
C ALA A 88 3.19 14.53 -2.73
N TYR A 89 2.35 14.72 -3.78
CA TYR A 89 2.43 15.87 -4.68
C TYR A 89 1.71 17.10 -4.11
N ASP A 90 0.46 16.95 -3.61
CA ASP A 90 -0.33 18.03 -2.99
C ASP A 90 -0.68 17.67 -1.54
N PRO A 91 -0.07 18.33 -0.55
CA PRO A 91 -0.26 18.00 0.86
C PRO A 91 -1.64 18.41 1.41
N ARG A 92 -2.48 19.05 0.58
CA ARG A 92 -3.85 19.36 0.97
C ARG A 92 -4.63 18.05 1.12
N GLY A 93 -4.90 17.66 2.36
CA GLY A 93 -5.58 16.39 2.68
C GLY A 93 -4.64 15.18 2.81
N ALA A 94 -3.35 15.39 3.04
CA ALA A 94 -2.38 14.32 3.25
C ALA A 94 -2.76 13.41 4.43
N GLU A 95 -3.30 13.96 5.52
CA GLU A 95 -3.79 13.19 6.68
C GLU A 95 -4.89 12.20 6.28
N ARG A 96 -5.89 12.65 5.52
CA ARG A 96 -6.96 11.77 5.03
C ARG A 96 -6.42 10.71 4.08
N SER A 97 -5.43 11.04 3.26
CA SER A 97 -4.80 10.09 2.35
C SER A 97 -4.00 9.04 3.11
N LEU A 98 -3.38 9.43 4.23
CA LEU A 98 -2.69 8.51 5.14
C LEU A 98 -3.68 7.54 5.80
N GLU A 99 -4.83 8.02 6.28
CA GLU A 99 -5.87 7.14 6.83
C GLU A 99 -6.36 6.10 5.82
N ILE A 100 -6.61 6.53 4.57
CA ILE A 100 -6.99 5.62 3.48
C ILE A 100 -5.86 4.62 3.19
N GLY A 101 -4.62 5.07 3.19
CA GLY A 101 -3.45 4.21 3.01
C GLY A 101 -3.31 3.15 4.11
N LEU A 102 -3.48 3.53 5.38
CA LEU A 102 -3.46 2.60 6.52
C LEU A 102 -4.61 1.58 6.44
N PHE A 103 -5.81 2.03 6.07
CA PHE A 103 -6.93 1.13 5.83
C PHE A 103 -6.63 0.14 4.69
N ALA A 104 -6.07 0.61 3.58
CA ALA A 104 -5.73 -0.24 2.45
C ALA A 104 -4.64 -1.26 2.77
N GLU A 105 -3.64 -0.89 3.59
CA GLU A 105 -2.61 -1.79 4.11
C GLU A 105 -3.22 -2.97 4.86
N ASP A 106 -4.10 -2.69 5.83
CA ASP A 106 -4.78 -3.70 6.64
C ASP A 106 -5.75 -4.54 5.78
N ALA A 107 -6.50 -3.90 4.89
CA ALA A 107 -7.43 -4.58 3.99
C ALA A 107 -6.72 -5.52 3.01
N CYS A 108 -5.58 -5.16 2.43
CA CYS A 108 -4.79 -6.05 1.57
C CYS A 108 -4.34 -7.30 2.31
N MET A 109 -3.86 -7.16 3.55
CA MET A 109 -3.44 -8.28 4.37
C MET A 109 -4.62 -9.21 4.70
N ARG A 110 -5.76 -8.64 5.10
CA ARG A 110 -6.98 -9.42 5.43
C ARG A 110 -7.55 -10.13 4.22
N LEU A 111 -7.58 -9.48 3.05
CA LEU A 111 -8.00 -10.11 1.80
C LEU A 111 -7.12 -11.30 1.42
N GLY A 112 -5.80 -11.18 1.60
CA GLY A 112 -4.87 -12.29 1.39
C GLY A 112 -5.18 -13.48 2.30
N MET A 113 -5.38 -13.26 3.61
CA MET A 113 -5.76 -14.32 4.55
C MET A 113 -7.13 -14.91 4.23
N PHE A 114 -8.10 -14.07 3.84
CA PHE A 114 -9.43 -14.54 3.44
C PHE A 114 -9.38 -15.43 2.20
N GLY A 115 -8.53 -15.08 1.22
CA GLY A 115 -8.26 -15.91 0.06
C GLY A 115 -7.73 -17.30 0.42
N THR A 116 -6.86 -17.38 1.44
CA THR A 116 -6.35 -18.67 1.96
C THR A 116 -7.48 -19.52 2.55
N VAL A 117 -8.34 -18.91 3.36
CA VAL A 117 -9.48 -19.64 3.97
C VAL A 117 -10.41 -20.19 2.89
N ILE A 118 -10.76 -19.37 1.87
CA ILE A 118 -11.60 -19.81 0.76
C ILE A 118 -10.91 -20.92 -0.04
N GLY A 119 -9.61 -20.77 -0.35
CA GLY A 119 -8.84 -21.81 -1.03
C GLY A 119 -8.85 -23.15 -0.29
N CYS A 120 -8.67 -23.11 1.03
CA CYS A 120 -8.79 -24.30 1.88
C CYS A 120 -10.21 -24.88 1.89
N LEU A 121 -11.25 -24.04 1.97
CA LEU A 121 -12.64 -24.50 1.92
C LEU A 121 -12.98 -25.18 0.60
N ILE A 122 -12.52 -24.64 -0.53
CA ILE A 122 -12.71 -25.27 -1.84
C ILE A 122 -11.99 -26.61 -1.89
N MET A 123 -10.75 -26.68 -1.38
CA MET A 123 -9.98 -27.92 -1.32
C MET A 123 -10.70 -29.01 -0.55
N PHE A 124 -11.21 -28.69 0.64
CA PHE A 124 -11.88 -29.69 1.49
C PHE A 124 -13.31 -29.99 1.03
N GLY A 125 -14.04 -29.03 0.48
CA GLY A 125 -15.44 -29.20 0.14
C GLY A 125 -15.68 -29.97 -1.16
N ALA A 126 -14.84 -29.80 -2.17
CA ALA A 126 -15.09 -30.37 -3.50
C ALA A 126 -14.46 -31.76 -3.71
N ASP A 127 -13.33 -32.04 -3.06
CA ASP A 127 -12.48 -33.14 -3.49
C ASP A 127 -12.53 -34.36 -2.55
N ILE A 128 -12.81 -34.21 -1.26
CA ILE A 128 -12.81 -35.33 -0.31
C ILE A 128 -14.03 -36.25 -0.49
N SER A 129 -15.16 -35.68 -0.92
CA SER A 129 -16.40 -36.47 -1.14
C SER A 129 -16.32 -37.45 -2.32
N SER A 130 -15.36 -37.25 -3.23
CA SER A 130 -15.15 -38.09 -4.42
C SER A 130 -13.97 -39.07 -4.27
N PHE A 131 -13.37 -39.17 -3.09
CA PHE A 131 -12.25 -40.06 -2.83
C PHE A 131 -12.64 -41.53 -2.87
N ASP A 132 -12.03 -42.28 -3.77
CA ASP A 132 -12.15 -43.72 -3.89
C ASP A 132 -10.74 -44.34 -3.80
N ALA A 133 -10.43 -44.91 -2.65
CA ALA A 133 -9.11 -45.51 -2.38
C ALA A 133 -8.77 -46.70 -3.28
N GLY A 134 -9.76 -47.26 -3.98
CA GLY A 134 -9.60 -48.42 -4.85
C GLY A 134 -9.11 -48.06 -6.30
N ASP A 135 -9.15 -46.77 -6.68
CA ASP A 135 -8.83 -46.33 -8.03
C ASP A 135 -7.58 -45.40 -8.03
N PRO A 136 -6.42 -45.90 -8.51
CA PRO A 136 -5.19 -45.08 -8.56
C PRO A 136 -5.31 -43.82 -9.43
N SER A 137 -6.14 -43.87 -10.47
CA SER A 137 -6.32 -42.72 -11.37
C SER A 137 -7.08 -41.58 -10.70
N LYS A 138 -8.08 -41.88 -9.90
CA LYS A 138 -8.84 -40.92 -9.11
C LYS A 138 -7.97 -40.32 -8.00
N THR A 139 -7.11 -41.14 -7.37
CA THR A 139 -6.15 -40.66 -6.36
C THR A 139 -5.16 -39.66 -6.97
N ALA A 140 -4.63 -39.91 -8.17
CA ALA A 140 -3.72 -38.99 -8.84
C ALA A 140 -4.40 -37.66 -9.19
N MET A 141 -5.64 -37.69 -9.68
CA MET A 141 -6.43 -36.49 -9.98
C MET A 141 -6.74 -35.69 -8.70
N LEU A 142 -7.04 -36.36 -7.59
CA LEU A 142 -7.27 -35.72 -6.29
C LEU A 142 -6.02 -34.99 -5.81
N ILE A 143 -4.85 -35.62 -5.86
CA ILE A 143 -3.58 -35.01 -5.46
C ILE A 143 -3.29 -33.78 -6.32
N GLN A 144 -3.52 -33.84 -7.64
CA GLN A 144 -3.33 -32.70 -8.52
C GLN A 144 -4.25 -31.52 -8.16
N LYS A 145 -5.52 -31.78 -7.88
CA LYS A 145 -6.47 -30.74 -7.49
C LYS A 145 -6.12 -30.13 -6.13
N ILE A 146 -5.76 -30.94 -5.14
CA ILE A 146 -5.32 -30.48 -3.82
C ILE A 146 -4.09 -29.57 -3.98
N SER A 147 -3.12 -29.96 -4.82
CA SER A 147 -1.93 -29.16 -5.07
C SER A 147 -2.27 -27.82 -5.71
N ALA A 148 -3.19 -27.77 -6.68
CA ALA A 148 -3.61 -26.53 -7.33
C ALA A 148 -4.35 -25.61 -6.34
N SER A 149 -5.29 -26.15 -5.54
CA SER A 149 -6.03 -25.37 -4.53
C SER A 149 -5.10 -24.83 -3.44
N PHE A 150 -4.11 -25.60 -3.04
CA PHE A 150 -3.08 -25.17 -2.07
C PHE A 150 -2.19 -24.07 -2.64
N GLY A 151 -1.80 -24.19 -3.93
CA GLY A 151 -1.06 -23.16 -4.65
C GLY A 151 -1.83 -21.83 -4.68
N THR A 152 -3.12 -21.86 -4.98
CA THR A 152 -4.01 -20.70 -4.95
C THR A 152 -4.07 -20.08 -3.53
N ALA A 153 -4.25 -20.89 -2.50
CA ALA A 153 -4.34 -20.42 -1.11
C ALA A 153 -3.05 -19.71 -0.66
N ILE A 154 -1.88 -20.27 -0.94
CA ILE A 154 -0.60 -19.65 -0.62
C ILE A 154 -0.36 -18.41 -1.48
N GLY A 155 -0.68 -18.48 -2.76
CA GLY A 155 -0.49 -17.40 -3.71
C GLY A 155 -1.27 -16.13 -3.32
N THR A 156 -2.54 -16.26 -2.94
CA THR A 156 -3.37 -15.12 -2.51
C THR A 156 -2.82 -14.47 -1.25
N THR A 157 -2.32 -15.26 -0.28
CA THR A 157 -1.69 -14.74 0.92
C THR A 157 -0.38 -14.01 0.60
N ALA A 158 0.45 -14.58 -0.26
CA ALA A 158 1.71 -13.95 -0.67
C ALA A 158 1.46 -12.58 -1.34
N VAL A 159 0.47 -12.49 -2.24
CA VAL A 159 0.08 -11.22 -2.86
C VAL A 159 -0.49 -10.25 -1.84
N GLY A 160 -1.32 -10.71 -0.90
CA GLY A 160 -1.86 -9.88 0.18
C GLY A 160 -0.76 -9.24 1.04
N ILE A 161 0.21 -10.04 1.49
CA ILE A 161 1.35 -9.58 2.29
C ILE A 161 2.23 -8.62 1.47
N ALA A 162 2.57 -8.96 0.23
CA ALA A 162 3.40 -8.11 -0.63
C ALA A 162 2.72 -6.76 -0.90
N SER A 163 1.42 -6.75 -1.19
CA SER A 163 0.63 -5.55 -1.41
C SER A 163 0.54 -4.68 -0.15
N SER A 164 0.28 -5.29 1.01
CA SER A 164 0.26 -4.61 2.30
C SER A 164 1.61 -3.95 2.60
N LEU A 165 2.71 -4.69 2.43
CA LEU A 165 4.06 -4.17 2.65
C LEU A 165 4.39 -3.01 1.70
N ALA A 166 4.00 -3.11 0.43
CA ALA A 166 4.20 -2.05 -0.56
C ALA A 166 3.46 -0.76 -0.17
N VAL A 167 2.20 -0.86 0.27
CA VAL A 167 1.43 0.30 0.77
C VAL A 167 2.02 0.85 2.06
N LYS A 168 2.46 -0.02 2.98
CA LYS A 168 3.09 0.36 4.24
C LYS A 168 4.34 1.23 4.06
N VAL A 169 5.22 0.84 3.14
CA VAL A 169 6.42 1.63 2.83
C VAL A 169 6.04 3.02 2.32
N GLN A 170 5.02 3.12 1.46
CA GLN A 170 4.55 4.40 0.95
C GLN A 170 3.90 5.26 2.05
N ASN A 171 3.10 4.65 2.94
CA ASN A 171 2.52 5.33 4.10
C ASN A 171 3.61 5.89 5.03
N ALA A 172 4.66 5.11 5.31
CA ALA A 172 5.78 5.55 6.15
C ALA A 172 6.50 6.77 5.56
N ILE A 173 6.70 6.81 4.23
CA ILE A 173 7.30 7.96 3.54
C ILE A 173 6.39 9.20 3.68
N LEU A 174 5.08 9.03 3.48
CA LEU A 174 4.11 10.13 3.59
C LEU A 174 4.03 10.64 5.04
N GLN A 175 3.96 9.73 6.02
CA GLN A 175 3.92 10.08 7.44
C GLN A 175 5.16 10.85 7.86
N HIS A 176 6.35 10.39 7.47
CA HIS A 176 7.59 11.11 7.78
C HIS A 176 7.62 12.53 7.17
N ALA A 177 6.99 12.71 6.02
CA ALA A 177 6.86 14.03 5.41
C ALA A 177 5.89 14.95 6.15
N ILE A 178 4.85 14.40 6.79
CA ILE A 178 3.87 15.15 7.61
C ILE A 178 4.51 15.51 8.96
N ASP A 179 5.09 14.53 9.67
CA ASP A 179 5.62 14.69 11.03
C ASP A 179 6.87 15.60 11.09
N GLY A 180 7.64 15.65 10.02
CA GLY A 180 8.83 16.49 9.90
C GLY A 180 8.53 17.96 9.58
N GLY A 181 7.26 18.37 9.53
CA GLY A 181 6.81 19.75 9.29
C GLY A 181 6.49 20.53 10.49
#